data_c34efacd67d6074a2d3102117eedd835
#
_entry.id   c34efacd67d6074a2d3102117eedd835
#
_cell.length_a   1.000
_cell.length_b   1.000
_cell.length_c   1.000
_cell.angle_alpha   90.00
_cell.angle_beta   90.00
_cell.angle_gamma   90.00
#
_symmetry.space_group_name_H-M   'P 1'
#
loop_
_entity.id
_entity.type
_entity.pdbx_description
1 polymer ?
#
loop_
_entity_poly.entity_id
_entity_poly.type
_entity_poly.pdbx_seq_one_letter_code
_entity_poly.pdbx_strand_id
1 'polypeptide(L)'
;MMKFYYAPGSCAMSVHILLEDAEAKYEANRIDLDTGYQRSEEYLAINPKGRVPALITESGVLTETPAILSFIAKKYPDKNLAPNDQFEFARAQAFNMYLSSTVHVGHSHKHRGTRWANDLKALENMTSRVTENMTQYAQSI
;
A
#
# COMPACT_ATOMS: atom_id res chain seq x y z
N MET A 1 21.52 4.26 -1.50
CA MET A 1 20.40 4.70 -2.39
C MET A 1 19.22 3.77 -2.20
N MET A 2 18.00 4.30 -2.02
CA MET A 2 16.79 3.48 -1.82
C MET A 2 16.40 2.74 -3.11
N LYS A 3 15.79 1.54 -2.98
CA LYS A 3 15.15 0.82 -4.11
C LYS A 3 13.68 0.63 -3.79
N PHE A 4 12.82 1.10 -4.68
CA PHE A 4 11.37 1.06 -4.52
C PHE A 4 10.75 0.06 -5.49
N TYR A 5 10.02 -0.92 -4.94
CA TYR A 5 9.32 -1.95 -5.70
C TYR A 5 7.82 -1.63 -5.74
N TYR A 6 7.27 -1.56 -6.95
CA TYR A 6 5.88 -1.14 -7.18
C TYR A 6 5.24 -1.90 -8.34
N ALA A 7 3.92 -1.86 -8.39
CA ALA A 7 3.15 -2.24 -9.56
C ALA A 7 2.21 -1.09 -9.95
N PRO A 8 2.06 -0.78 -11.24
CA PRO A 8 1.10 0.22 -11.71
C PRO A 8 -0.33 -0.09 -11.24
N GLY A 9 -1.11 0.94 -10.90
CA GLY A 9 -2.49 0.78 -10.45
C GLY A 9 -2.66 0.13 -9.07
N SER A 10 -1.57 -0.06 -8.31
CA SER A 10 -1.61 -0.57 -6.94
C SER A 10 -1.50 0.57 -5.90
N CYS A 11 -1.69 0.23 -4.61
CA CYS A 11 -1.48 1.16 -3.50
C CYS A 11 -0.03 1.69 -3.41
N ALA A 12 0.92 1.09 -4.10
CA ALA A 12 2.29 1.59 -4.21
C ALA A 12 2.38 2.96 -4.88
N MET A 13 1.35 3.38 -5.62
CA MET A 13 1.31 4.70 -6.27
C MET A 13 1.42 5.84 -5.26
N SER A 14 0.80 5.73 -4.08
CA SER A 14 0.91 6.75 -3.03
C SER A 14 2.34 6.92 -2.51
N VAL A 15 3.08 5.81 -2.40
CA VAL A 15 4.51 5.85 -2.05
C VAL A 15 5.32 6.48 -3.16
N HIS A 16 5.02 6.17 -4.41
CA HIS A 16 5.70 6.73 -5.58
C HIS A 16 5.54 8.25 -5.62
N ILE A 17 4.31 8.75 -5.48
CA ILE A 17 4.02 10.19 -5.41
C ILE A 17 4.82 10.85 -4.28
N LEU A 18 4.82 10.24 -3.09
CA LEU A 18 5.51 10.83 -1.94
C LEU A 18 7.04 10.85 -2.10
N LEU A 19 7.61 9.86 -2.80
CA LEU A 19 9.04 9.86 -3.14
C LEU A 19 9.40 10.98 -4.11
N GLU A 20 8.53 11.26 -5.10
CA GLU A 20 8.70 12.38 -6.02
C GLU A 20 8.55 13.73 -5.31
N ASP A 21 7.52 13.91 -4.48
CA ASP A 21 7.31 15.12 -3.69
C ASP A 21 8.47 15.38 -2.70
N ALA A 22 9.07 14.31 -2.19
CA ALA A 22 10.27 14.36 -1.36
C ALA A 22 11.54 14.72 -2.15
N GLU A 23 11.51 14.74 -3.48
CA GLU A 23 12.69 14.79 -4.35
C GLU A 23 13.73 13.74 -3.95
N ALA A 24 13.25 12.55 -3.57
CA ALA A 24 14.07 11.47 -3.05
C ALA A 24 14.94 10.86 -4.15
N LYS A 25 16.16 10.47 -3.81
CA LYS A 25 17.00 9.67 -4.72
C LYS A 25 16.72 8.19 -4.50
N TYR A 26 16.12 7.54 -5.49
CA TYR A 26 15.77 6.12 -5.45
C TYR A 26 15.80 5.48 -6.84
N GLU A 27 15.85 4.16 -6.87
CA GLU A 27 15.69 3.32 -8.06
C GLU A 27 14.28 2.73 -8.06
N ALA A 28 13.51 2.95 -9.12
CA ALA A 28 12.15 2.42 -9.26
C ALA A 28 12.17 1.04 -9.96
N ASN A 29 11.73 0.01 -9.26
CA ASN A 29 11.69 -1.37 -9.73
C ASN A 29 10.24 -1.81 -9.93
N ARG A 30 9.80 -1.88 -11.19
CA ARG A 30 8.45 -2.32 -11.53
C ARG A 30 8.31 -3.82 -11.35
N ILE A 31 7.25 -4.22 -10.66
CA ILE A 31 6.81 -5.61 -10.51
C ILE A 31 5.62 -5.87 -11.44
N ASP A 32 5.71 -6.94 -12.21
CA ASP A 32 4.58 -7.40 -13.01
C ASP A 32 3.77 -8.42 -12.19
N LEU A 33 2.58 -7.99 -11.77
CA LEU A 33 1.67 -8.83 -10.97
C LEU A 33 0.97 -9.89 -11.81
N ASP A 34 0.82 -9.68 -13.12
CA ASP A 34 0.10 -10.58 -14.02
C ASP A 34 0.95 -11.82 -14.34
N THR A 35 2.27 -11.67 -14.38
CA THR A 35 3.19 -12.80 -14.50
C THR A 35 3.40 -13.57 -13.21
N GLY A 36 2.91 -13.05 -12.07
CA GLY A 36 3.12 -13.64 -10.77
C GLY A 36 4.51 -13.41 -10.19
N TYR A 37 5.31 -12.46 -10.73
CA TYR A 37 6.67 -12.17 -10.26
C TYR A 37 6.76 -11.89 -8.75
N GLN A 38 5.69 -11.31 -8.14
CA GLN A 38 5.62 -11.11 -6.69
C GLN A 38 5.68 -12.42 -5.87
N ARG A 39 5.59 -13.57 -6.54
CA ARG A 39 5.72 -14.92 -5.95
C ARG A 39 7.02 -15.61 -6.30
N SER A 40 7.87 -14.99 -7.09
CA SER A 40 9.21 -15.53 -7.39
C SER A 40 10.07 -15.61 -6.12
N GLU A 41 10.99 -16.54 -6.12
CA GLU A 41 11.96 -16.73 -5.03
C GLU A 41 12.77 -15.44 -4.79
N GLU A 42 13.17 -14.79 -5.88
CA GLU A 42 13.88 -13.51 -5.87
C GLU A 42 13.10 -12.41 -5.15
N TYR A 43 11.82 -12.22 -5.49
CA TYR A 43 11.02 -11.18 -4.84
C TYR A 43 10.60 -11.56 -3.42
N LEU A 44 10.34 -12.82 -3.13
CA LEU A 44 10.02 -13.28 -1.78
C LEU A 44 11.20 -13.13 -0.81
N ALA A 45 12.44 -13.17 -1.30
CA ALA A 45 13.61 -12.82 -0.50
C ALA A 45 13.62 -11.34 -0.06
N ILE A 46 12.99 -10.44 -0.84
CA ILE A 46 12.83 -9.02 -0.50
C ILE A 46 11.61 -8.82 0.39
N ASN A 47 10.45 -9.35 -0.01
CA ASN A 47 9.20 -9.24 0.72
C ASN A 47 8.49 -10.60 0.79
N PRO A 48 8.65 -11.34 1.89
CA PRO A 48 8.04 -12.67 2.06
C PRO A 48 6.51 -12.68 1.95
N LYS A 49 5.84 -11.52 2.09
CA LYS A 49 4.39 -11.39 1.91
C LYS A 49 3.98 -11.47 0.43
N GLY A 50 4.93 -11.33 -0.52
CA GLY A 50 4.67 -11.31 -1.96
C GLY A 50 3.70 -10.21 -2.37
N ARG A 51 3.92 -8.99 -1.86
CA ARG A 51 3.08 -7.80 -2.10
C ARG A 51 3.93 -6.57 -2.39
N VAL A 52 3.34 -5.59 -3.05
CA VAL A 52 3.89 -4.24 -3.21
C VAL A 52 3.08 -3.26 -2.36
N PRO A 53 3.67 -2.14 -1.91
CA PRO A 53 5.06 -1.71 -2.08
C PRO A 53 6.06 -2.44 -1.18
N ALA A 54 7.32 -2.38 -1.59
CA ALA A 54 8.47 -2.63 -0.73
C ALA A 54 9.53 -1.55 -0.99
N LEU A 55 10.19 -1.07 0.06
CA LEU A 55 11.23 -0.05 0.00
C LEU A 55 12.48 -0.58 0.68
N ILE A 56 13.53 -0.84 -0.10
CA ILE A 56 14.85 -1.17 0.45
C ILE A 56 15.55 0.14 0.82
N THR A 57 16.04 0.20 2.03
CA THR A 57 16.82 1.31 2.59
C THR A 57 18.18 0.81 3.07
N GLU A 58 19.04 1.71 3.52
CA GLU A 58 20.34 1.35 4.14
C GLU A 58 20.15 0.59 5.47
N SER A 59 19.00 0.78 6.13
CA SER A 59 18.67 0.13 7.41
C SER A 59 17.88 -1.18 7.26
N GLY A 60 17.52 -1.56 6.03
CA GLY A 60 16.75 -2.75 5.75
C GLY A 60 15.52 -2.50 4.86
N VAL A 61 14.63 -3.48 4.80
CA VAL A 61 13.45 -3.47 3.96
C VAL A 61 12.23 -3.00 4.75
N LEU A 62 11.52 -2.00 4.24
CA LEU A 62 10.21 -1.57 4.72
C LEU A 62 9.11 -2.08 3.79
N THR A 63 8.04 -2.56 4.39
CA THR A 63 6.80 -2.97 3.70
C THR A 63 5.61 -2.28 4.36
N GLU A 64 4.42 -2.41 3.78
CA GLU A 64 3.18 -1.75 4.16
C GLU A 64 3.18 -0.24 3.85
N THR A 65 2.24 0.14 3.01
CA THR A 65 2.11 1.52 2.52
C THR A 65 2.15 2.57 3.64
N PRO A 66 1.36 2.48 4.74
CA PRO A 66 1.38 3.49 5.79
C PRO A 66 2.74 3.65 6.48
N ALA A 67 3.44 2.54 6.68
CA ALA A 67 4.76 2.57 7.32
C ALA A 67 5.79 3.26 6.42
N ILE A 68 5.77 2.96 5.12
CA ILE A 68 6.68 3.57 4.15
C ILE A 68 6.40 5.07 4.00
N LEU A 69 5.11 5.49 3.92
CA LEU A 69 4.74 6.90 3.87
C LEU A 69 5.26 7.66 5.10
N SER A 70 5.06 7.10 6.30
CA SER A 70 5.56 7.71 7.55
C SER A 70 7.08 7.81 7.57
N PHE A 71 7.78 6.79 7.09
CA PHE A 71 9.23 6.79 7.01
C PHE A 71 9.75 7.89 6.07
N ILE A 72 9.18 8.00 4.87
CA ILE A 72 9.58 9.03 3.89
C ILE A 72 9.33 10.42 4.44
N ALA A 73 8.14 10.68 5.00
CA ALA A 73 7.80 11.98 5.57
C ALA A 73 8.78 12.41 6.68
N LYS A 74 9.18 11.48 7.55
CA LYS A 74 10.17 11.76 8.61
C LYS A 74 11.60 11.86 8.11
N LYS A 75 11.95 11.16 7.02
CA LYS A 75 13.28 11.22 6.42
C LYS A 75 13.55 12.57 5.72
N TYR A 76 12.50 13.24 5.25
CA TYR A 76 12.57 14.52 4.53
C TYR A 76 11.75 15.60 5.25
N PRO A 77 12.15 16.02 6.46
CA PRO A 77 11.36 16.94 7.30
C PRO A 77 11.14 18.30 6.66
N ASP A 78 12.10 18.78 5.87
CA ASP A 78 12.03 20.08 5.18
C ASP A 78 10.97 20.13 4.07
N LYS A 79 10.46 18.96 3.63
CA LYS A 79 9.43 18.85 2.60
C LYS A 79 8.00 18.96 3.13
N ASN A 80 7.82 19.01 4.47
CA ASN A 80 6.51 19.12 5.13
C ASN A 80 5.46 18.11 4.64
N LEU A 81 5.86 16.85 4.43
CA LEU A 81 5.02 15.79 3.88
C LEU A 81 4.06 15.16 4.91
N ALA A 82 4.17 15.54 6.17
CA ALA A 82 3.26 15.14 7.24
C ALA A 82 3.19 16.23 8.31
N PRO A 83 2.12 16.27 9.13
CA PRO A 83 2.03 17.19 10.25
C PRO A 83 3.18 17.03 11.23
N ASN A 84 3.70 18.15 11.74
CA ASN A 84 4.74 18.17 12.78
C ASN A 84 4.15 17.97 14.19
N ASP A 85 2.91 18.40 14.42
CA ASP A 85 2.20 18.16 15.66
C ASP A 85 1.95 16.66 15.87
N GLN A 86 2.23 16.17 17.07
CA GLN A 86 2.15 14.75 17.38
C GLN A 86 0.73 14.19 17.25
N PHE A 87 -0.28 14.95 17.65
CA PHE A 87 -1.68 14.50 17.58
C PHE A 87 -2.18 14.51 16.13
N GLU A 88 -1.89 15.55 15.38
CA GLU A 88 -2.23 15.63 13.95
C GLU A 88 -1.50 14.57 13.13
N PHE A 89 -0.25 14.25 13.47
CA PHE A 89 0.45 13.11 12.88
C PHE A 89 -0.26 11.78 13.18
N ALA A 90 -0.69 11.58 14.43
CA ALA A 90 -1.45 10.37 14.81
C ALA A 90 -2.79 10.28 14.07
N ARG A 91 -3.49 11.41 13.85
CA ARG A 91 -4.71 11.47 13.04
C ARG A 91 -4.45 11.06 11.58
N ALA A 92 -3.36 11.55 10.99
CA ALA A 92 -2.95 11.13 9.65
C ALA A 92 -2.65 9.64 9.58
N GLN A 93 -2.02 9.06 10.62
CA GLN A 93 -1.81 7.61 10.69
C GLN A 93 -3.12 6.83 10.87
N ALA A 94 -4.08 7.34 11.66
CA ALA A 94 -5.39 6.72 11.79
C ALA A 94 -6.11 6.65 10.44
N PHE A 95 -6.04 7.71 9.65
CA PHE A 95 -6.57 7.73 8.28
C PHE A 95 -5.87 6.71 7.37
N ASN A 96 -4.54 6.67 7.36
CA ASN A 96 -3.76 5.70 6.59
C ASN A 96 -4.08 4.25 6.99
N MET A 97 -4.28 3.99 8.29
CA MET A 97 -4.69 2.67 8.79
C MET A 97 -6.10 2.32 8.32
N TYR A 98 -7.05 3.26 8.37
CA TYR A 98 -8.40 3.05 7.85
C TYR A 98 -8.41 2.69 6.37
N LEU A 99 -7.63 3.43 5.56
CA LEU A 99 -7.48 3.12 4.14
C LEU A 99 -6.90 1.73 3.89
N SER A 100 -5.89 1.32 4.64
CA SER A 100 -5.19 0.05 4.42
C SER A 100 -5.92 -1.16 4.99
N SER A 101 -6.56 -1.03 6.16
CA SER A 101 -7.21 -2.16 6.86
C SER A 101 -8.68 -2.34 6.50
N THR A 102 -9.36 -1.30 6.05
CA THR A 102 -10.80 -1.32 5.78
C THR A 102 -11.09 -1.08 4.30
N VAL A 103 -10.74 0.10 3.79
CA VAL A 103 -11.10 0.50 2.41
C VAL A 103 -10.43 -0.40 1.38
N HIS A 104 -9.11 -0.58 1.47
CA HIS A 104 -8.37 -1.43 0.53
C HIS A 104 -8.80 -2.89 0.61
N VAL A 105 -9.05 -3.42 1.81
CA VAL A 105 -9.52 -4.79 2.01
C VAL A 105 -10.91 -4.96 1.39
N GLY A 106 -11.84 -4.07 1.70
CA GLY A 106 -13.20 -4.10 1.14
C GLY A 106 -13.21 -4.03 -0.38
N HIS A 107 -12.40 -3.14 -0.99
CA HIS A 107 -12.24 -3.06 -2.44
C HIS A 107 -11.66 -4.35 -3.04
N SER A 108 -10.72 -4.98 -2.34
CA SER A 108 -10.05 -6.19 -2.87
C SER A 108 -10.98 -7.40 -2.96
N HIS A 109 -12.13 -7.42 -2.28
CA HIS A 109 -13.16 -8.45 -2.42
C HIS A 109 -13.72 -8.55 -3.85
N LYS A 110 -13.64 -7.48 -4.63
CA LYS A 110 -14.11 -7.46 -6.03
C LYS A 110 -13.35 -8.43 -6.94
N HIS A 111 -12.03 -8.49 -6.79
CA HIS A 111 -11.16 -9.25 -7.71
C HIS A 111 -10.24 -10.26 -7.01
N ARG A 112 -10.24 -10.29 -5.69
CA ARG A 112 -9.32 -11.12 -4.88
C ARG A 112 -10.03 -11.91 -3.79
N GLY A 113 -11.34 -12.13 -3.96
CA GLY A 113 -12.20 -12.85 -3.00
C GLY A 113 -11.69 -14.25 -2.68
N THR A 114 -10.97 -14.90 -3.62
CA THR A 114 -10.35 -16.21 -3.43
C THR A 114 -9.29 -16.26 -2.32
N ARG A 115 -8.89 -15.11 -1.77
CA ARG A 115 -8.07 -15.06 -0.55
C ARG A 115 -8.84 -15.43 0.72
N TRP A 116 -10.17 -15.36 0.68
CA TRP A 116 -11.07 -15.56 1.83
C TRP A 116 -12.09 -16.69 1.64
N ALA A 117 -12.43 -17.02 0.38
CA ALA A 117 -13.40 -18.08 0.09
C ALA A 117 -13.05 -18.79 -1.22
N ASN A 118 -13.44 -20.07 -1.33
CA ASN A 118 -13.31 -20.88 -2.54
C ASN A 118 -14.67 -21.21 -3.19
N ASP A 119 -15.77 -20.96 -2.48
CA ASP A 119 -17.13 -21.20 -2.97
C ASP A 119 -17.57 -20.07 -3.90
N LEU A 120 -18.09 -20.41 -5.10
CA LEU A 120 -18.48 -19.44 -6.11
C LEU A 120 -19.58 -18.48 -5.62
N LYS A 121 -20.57 -19.00 -4.88
CA LYS A 121 -21.67 -18.20 -4.34
C LYS A 121 -21.17 -17.20 -3.29
N ALA A 122 -20.21 -17.60 -2.47
CA ALA A 122 -19.56 -16.72 -1.52
C ALA A 122 -18.76 -15.61 -2.24
N LEU A 123 -18.06 -15.92 -3.34
CA LEU A 123 -17.32 -14.96 -4.15
C LEU A 123 -18.26 -13.94 -4.83
N GLU A 124 -19.39 -14.40 -5.38
CA GLU A 124 -20.42 -13.54 -5.97
C GLU A 124 -21.01 -12.60 -4.91
N ASN A 125 -21.35 -13.12 -3.72
CA ASN A 125 -21.86 -12.31 -2.62
C ASN A 125 -20.86 -11.27 -2.15
N MET A 126 -19.58 -11.61 -2.00
CA MET A 126 -18.54 -10.63 -1.67
C MET A 126 -18.45 -9.53 -2.72
N THR A 127 -18.43 -9.90 -4.00
CA THR A 127 -18.34 -8.94 -5.12
C THR A 127 -19.54 -8.00 -5.16
N SER A 128 -20.75 -8.51 -4.95
CA SER A 128 -21.99 -7.72 -4.97
C SER A 128 -22.04 -6.64 -3.88
N ARG A 129 -21.38 -6.89 -2.74
CA ARG A 129 -21.35 -5.94 -1.61
C ARG A 129 -20.31 -4.81 -1.76
N VAL A 130 -19.37 -4.94 -2.70
CA VAL A 130 -18.24 -4.00 -2.78
C VAL A 130 -18.68 -2.57 -3.03
N THR A 131 -19.62 -2.33 -3.95
CA THR A 131 -20.09 -0.96 -4.28
C THR A 131 -20.73 -0.28 -3.07
N GLU A 132 -21.61 -0.98 -2.36
CA GLU A 132 -22.26 -0.46 -1.16
C GLU A 132 -21.24 -0.14 -0.07
N ASN A 133 -20.35 -1.10 0.22
CA ASN A 133 -19.30 -0.94 1.22
C ASN A 133 -18.37 0.26 0.89
N MET A 134 -17.94 0.37 -0.36
CA MET A 134 -17.06 1.48 -0.78
C MET A 134 -17.76 2.83 -0.67
N THR A 135 -19.06 2.91 -0.96
CA THR A 135 -19.86 4.13 -0.77
C THR A 135 -19.93 4.49 0.72
N GLN A 136 -20.21 3.52 1.58
CA GLN A 136 -20.24 3.74 3.03
C GLN A 136 -18.87 4.17 3.58
N TYR A 137 -17.79 3.55 3.12
CA TYR A 137 -16.44 3.92 3.55
C TYR A 137 -16.07 5.35 3.13
N ALA A 138 -16.46 5.76 1.92
CA ALA A 138 -16.21 7.12 1.46
C ALA A 138 -17.00 8.20 2.25
N GLN A 139 -18.18 7.86 2.77
CA GLN A 139 -18.96 8.77 3.62
C GLN A 139 -18.33 8.95 5.02
N SER A 140 -17.39 8.07 5.41
CA SER A 140 -16.71 8.13 6.70
C SER A 140 -15.37 8.90 6.65
N ILE A 141 -15.01 9.44 5.50
CA ILE A 141 -13.81 10.24 5.23
C ILE A 141 -14.17 11.72 5.16
#